data_12724c5b8b7a84eac9470be3c6b9ab5c
#
_entry.id   12724c5b8b7a84eac9470be3c6b9ab5c
#
_cell.length_a   1.000
_cell.length_b   1.000
_cell.length_c   1.000
_cell.angle_alpha   90.00
_cell.angle_beta   90.00
_cell.angle_gamma   90.00
#
_symmetry.space_group_name_H-M   'P 1'
#
loop_
_entity.id
_entity.type
_entity.pdbx_description
1 polymer ?
#
loop_
_entity_poly.entity_id
_entity_poly.type
_entity_poly.pdbx_seq_one_letter_code
_entity_poly.pdbx_strand_id
1 'polypeptide(L)'
;MPTTDDATATAGLAASVLGDDLSFLLARANALSLSAGNAALAAHDLKARSYAVLVAACATPPPSQRELADFLRLDPSQVVALIDQLEQRGLVERRADPNDRRANAVVATVAGQELARDAQQTARRAEEAVHGDLDADERRILMALLRRLAFAS
;
A
#
# COMPACT_ATOMS: atom_id res chain seq x y z
N MET A 1 7.30 -21.71 12.29
CA MET A 1 6.12 -22.04 13.08
C MET A 1 6.27 -21.35 14.43
N PRO A 2 5.32 -20.50 14.85
CA PRO A 2 5.35 -19.94 16.20
C PRO A 2 5.26 -21.08 17.23
N THR A 3 6.02 -20.97 18.29
CA THR A 3 5.98 -21.95 19.38
C THR A 3 4.66 -21.78 20.15
N THR A 4 4.21 -22.83 20.84
CA THR A 4 2.97 -22.82 21.67
C THR A 4 3.01 -21.69 22.72
N ASP A 5 4.18 -21.34 23.19
CA ASP A 5 4.42 -20.27 24.18
C ASP A 5 4.18 -18.88 23.60
N ASP A 6 4.56 -18.66 22.34
CA ASP A 6 4.37 -17.39 21.62
C ASP A 6 2.87 -17.13 21.30
N ALA A 7 2.11 -18.17 20.99
CA ALA A 7 0.66 -18.08 20.78
C ALA A 7 -0.09 -17.74 22.08
N THR A 8 0.33 -18.29 23.21
CA THR A 8 -0.27 -18.03 24.52
C THR A 8 0.01 -16.60 25.00
N ALA A 9 1.23 -16.11 24.81
CA ALA A 9 1.60 -14.74 25.13
C ALA A 9 0.83 -13.72 24.26
N THR A 10 0.66 -14.00 22.97
CA THR A 10 -0.12 -13.16 22.05
C THR A 10 -1.62 -13.13 22.43
N ALA A 11 -2.19 -14.27 22.83
CA ALA A 11 -3.58 -14.33 23.27
C ALA A 11 -3.81 -13.53 24.57
N GLY A 12 -2.88 -13.59 25.52
CA GLY A 12 -2.93 -12.78 26.75
C GLY A 12 -2.88 -11.27 26.49
N LEU A 13 -2.04 -10.84 25.54
CA LEU A 13 -1.97 -9.43 25.14
C LEU A 13 -3.23 -8.98 24.37
N ALA A 14 -3.81 -9.85 23.54
CA ALA A 14 -5.05 -9.57 22.83
C ALA A 14 -6.27 -9.43 23.78
N ALA A 15 -6.24 -10.09 24.93
CA ALA A 15 -7.26 -9.94 25.98
C ALA A 15 -7.04 -8.72 26.88
N SER A 16 -5.98 -7.93 26.66
CA SER A 16 -5.71 -6.69 27.36
C SER A 16 -6.54 -5.53 26.81
N VAL A 17 -6.44 -4.36 27.44
CA VAL A 17 -7.07 -3.10 27.00
C VAL A 17 -6.73 -2.77 25.52
N LEU A 18 -5.58 -3.22 25.03
CA LEU A 18 -5.18 -3.03 23.63
C LEU A 18 -6.06 -3.81 22.63
N GLY A 19 -6.66 -4.93 23.07
CA GLY A 19 -7.57 -5.72 22.21
C GLY A 19 -8.85 -4.96 21.84
N ASP A 20 -9.24 -3.97 22.63
CA ASP A 20 -10.41 -3.12 22.40
C ASP A 20 -10.02 -1.70 21.89
N ASP A 21 -8.74 -1.43 21.70
CA ASP A 21 -8.26 -0.13 21.17
C ASP A 21 -8.28 -0.12 19.64
N LEU A 22 -9.16 0.71 19.07
CA LEU A 22 -9.34 0.79 17.62
C LEU A 22 -8.05 1.21 16.90
N SER A 23 -7.30 2.16 17.44
CA SER A 23 -6.05 2.63 16.83
C SER A 23 -4.98 1.56 16.82
N PHE A 24 -4.89 0.80 17.92
CA PHE A 24 -3.99 -0.35 18.01
C PHE A 24 -4.37 -1.46 17.03
N LEU A 25 -5.66 -1.80 16.95
CA LEU A 25 -6.15 -2.83 16.03
C LEU A 25 -5.87 -2.46 14.56
N LEU A 26 -6.11 -1.21 14.17
CA LEU A 26 -5.77 -0.70 12.85
C LEU A 26 -4.27 -0.78 12.56
N ALA A 27 -3.43 -0.34 13.51
CA ALA A 27 -1.98 -0.38 13.34
C ALA A 27 -1.47 -1.82 13.21
N ARG A 28 -1.99 -2.75 14.03
CA ARG A 28 -1.61 -4.17 13.99
C ARG A 28 -2.07 -4.83 12.69
N ALA A 29 -3.30 -4.62 12.27
CA ALA A 29 -3.82 -5.16 11.02
C ALA A 29 -3.01 -4.64 9.81
N ASN A 30 -2.69 -3.34 9.80
CA ASN A 30 -1.84 -2.73 8.78
C ASN A 30 -0.43 -3.35 8.76
N ALA A 31 0.18 -3.59 9.92
CA ALA A 31 1.51 -4.21 10.00
C ALA A 31 1.53 -5.63 9.39
N LEU A 32 0.50 -6.43 9.66
CA LEU A 32 0.34 -7.77 9.09
C LEU A 32 0.14 -7.71 7.56
N SER A 33 -0.73 -6.81 7.09
CA SER A 33 -1.00 -6.60 5.66
C SER A 33 0.25 -6.13 4.92
N LEU A 34 1.01 -5.17 5.48
CA LEU A 34 2.26 -4.69 4.89
C LEU A 34 3.34 -5.77 4.84
N SER A 35 3.46 -6.59 5.88
CA SER A 35 4.42 -7.70 5.91
C SER A 35 4.13 -8.71 4.80
N ALA A 36 2.89 -9.16 4.69
CA ALA A 36 2.48 -10.12 3.66
C ALA A 36 2.57 -9.51 2.25
N GLY A 37 2.13 -8.27 2.09
CA GLY A 37 2.25 -7.54 0.82
C GLY A 37 3.71 -7.40 0.37
N ASN A 38 4.62 -7.04 1.26
CA ASN A 38 6.05 -6.95 0.96
C ASN A 38 6.64 -8.31 0.56
N ALA A 39 6.28 -9.39 1.26
CA ALA A 39 6.74 -10.73 0.94
C ALA A 39 6.26 -11.17 -0.45
N ALA A 40 4.98 -10.94 -0.77
CA ALA A 40 4.42 -11.29 -2.06
C ALA A 40 5.01 -10.46 -3.22
N LEU A 41 5.16 -9.15 -3.02
CA LEU A 41 5.67 -8.22 -4.03
C LEU A 41 7.17 -8.34 -4.28
N ALA A 42 7.91 -9.06 -3.43
CA ALA A 42 9.33 -9.32 -3.62
C ALA A 42 9.63 -10.06 -4.94
N ALA A 43 8.69 -10.88 -5.44
CA ALA A 43 8.81 -11.54 -6.74
C ALA A 43 8.85 -10.56 -7.93
N HIS A 44 8.39 -9.33 -7.73
CA HIS A 44 8.40 -8.22 -8.70
C HIS A 44 9.49 -7.19 -8.39
N ASP A 45 10.35 -7.47 -7.41
CA ASP A 45 11.32 -6.50 -6.87
C ASP A 45 10.64 -5.18 -6.45
N LEU A 46 9.49 -5.30 -5.80
CA LEU A 46 8.70 -4.22 -5.25
C LEU A 46 8.44 -4.43 -3.75
N LYS A 47 8.23 -3.31 -3.07
CA LYS A 47 7.64 -3.27 -1.72
C LYS A 47 6.27 -2.58 -1.81
N ALA A 48 5.43 -2.74 -0.80
CA ALA A 48 4.08 -2.18 -0.78
C ALA A 48 4.04 -0.68 -1.10
N ARG A 49 5.00 0.11 -0.60
CA ARG A 49 5.06 1.55 -0.88
C ARG A 49 5.47 1.87 -2.32
N SER A 50 6.48 1.20 -2.86
CA SER A 50 6.88 1.40 -4.28
C SER A 50 5.80 0.89 -5.24
N TYR A 51 5.12 -0.20 -4.91
CA TYR A 51 3.95 -0.67 -5.63
C TYR A 51 2.82 0.38 -5.63
N ALA A 52 2.51 0.98 -4.47
CA ALA A 52 1.47 2.01 -4.38
C ALA A 52 1.79 3.24 -5.25
N VAL A 53 3.05 3.70 -5.26
CA VAL A 53 3.51 4.79 -6.14
C VAL A 53 3.37 4.39 -7.61
N LEU A 54 3.80 3.18 -7.98
CA LEU A 54 3.72 2.69 -9.36
C LEU A 54 2.27 2.60 -9.86
N VAL A 55 1.36 2.07 -9.05
CA VAL A 55 -0.08 1.99 -9.39
C VAL A 55 -0.70 3.38 -9.51
N ALA A 56 -0.37 4.30 -8.60
CA ALA A 56 -0.87 5.67 -8.66
C ALA A 56 -0.35 6.42 -9.90
N ALA A 57 0.88 6.15 -10.34
CA ALA A 57 1.45 6.71 -11.57
C ALA A 57 0.74 6.22 -12.86
N CYS A 58 -0.09 5.17 -12.79
CA CYS A 58 -0.94 4.72 -13.90
C CYS A 58 -2.25 5.50 -14.02
N ALA A 59 -2.54 6.42 -13.09
CA ALA A 59 -3.79 7.19 -13.10
C ALA A 59 -3.86 8.20 -14.24
N THR A 60 -5.09 8.59 -14.59
CA THR A 60 -5.38 9.65 -15.55
C THR A 60 -6.36 10.64 -14.92
N PRO A 61 -5.98 11.92 -14.72
CA PRO A 61 -4.65 12.49 -14.99
C PRO A 61 -3.55 11.93 -14.08
N PRO A 62 -2.28 11.97 -14.52
CA PRO A 62 -1.17 11.48 -13.73
C PRO A 62 -0.90 12.42 -12.53
N PRO A 63 -0.59 11.89 -11.33
CA PRO A 63 -0.39 12.70 -10.16
C PRO A 63 1.00 13.38 -10.15
N SER A 64 1.09 14.54 -9.50
CA SER A 64 2.35 15.15 -9.11
C SER A 64 2.98 14.42 -7.91
N GLN A 65 4.28 14.67 -7.68
CA GLN A 65 4.99 14.12 -6.50
C GLN A 65 4.34 14.57 -5.18
N ARG A 66 3.81 15.79 -5.13
CA ARG A 66 3.12 16.33 -3.96
C ARG A 66 1.80 15.60 -3.71
N GLU A 67 0.99 15.44 -4.75
CA GLU A 67 -0.28 14.69 -4.64
C GLU A 67 -0.05 13.24 -4.21
N LEU A 68 1.03 12.59 -4.70
CA LEU A 68 1.41 11.26 -4.23
C LEU A 68 1.77 11.25 -2.75
N ALA A 69 2.52 12.23 -2.25
CA ALA A 69 2.89 12.33 -0.85
C ALA A 69 1.64 12.53 0.04
N ASP A 70 0.77 13.45 -0.36
CA ASP A 70 -0.47 13.75 0.35
C ASP A 70 -1.42 12.53 0.35
N PHE A 71 -1.59 11.89 -0.80
CA PHE A 71 -2.49 10.72 -0.95
C PHE A 71 -2.00 9.49 -0.19
N LEU A 72 -0.70 9.20 -0.26
CA LEU A 72 -0.10 8.04 0.41
C LEU A 72 0.24 8.30 1.88
N ARG A 73 0.04 9.53 2.36
CA ARG A 73 0.42 9.95 3.72
C ARG A 73 1.88 9.64 4.04
N LEU A 74 2.76 9.90 3.09
CA LEU A 74 4.20 9.73 3.21
C LEU A 74 4.91 11.08 3.25
N ASP A 75 6.08 11.10 3.87
CA ASP A 75 6.96 12.27 3.78
C ASP A 75 7.36 12.51 2.31
N PRO A 76 7.37 13.77 1.83
CA PRO A 76 7.77 14.10 0.45
C PRO A 76 9.13 13.54 0.04
N SER A 77 10.10 13.51 0.97
CA SER A 77 11.43 12.94 0.69
C SER A 77 11.38 11.43 0.45
N GLN A 78 10.51 10.72 1.15
CA GLN A 78 10.29 9.29 0.92
C GLN A 78 9.69 9.03 -0.45
N VAL A 79 8.72 9.86 -0.87
CA VAL A 79 8.09 9.73 -2.19
C VAL A 79 9.10 10.01 -3.30
N VAL A 80 9.93 11.04 -3.16
CA VAL A 80 11.02 11.31 -4.12
C VAL A 80 11.94 10.10 -4.26
N ALA A 81 12.40 9.51 -3.15
CA ALA A 81 13.27 8.35 -3.19
C ALA A 81 12.60 7.11 -3.85
N LEU A 82 11.31 6.91 -3.63
CA LEU A 82 10.55 5.82 -4.27
C LEU A 82 10.41 6.06 -5.78
N ILE A 83 10.13 7.29 -6.20
CA ILE A 83 10.03 7.65 -7.62
C ILE A 83 11.40 7.49 -8.29
N ASP A 84 12.50 7.96 -7.67
CA ASP A 84 13.86 7.82 -8.20
C ASP A 84 14.23 6.35 -8.44
N GLN A 85 13.90 5.46 -7.50
CA GLN A 85 14.11 4.02 -7.65
C GLN A 85 13.31 3.42 -8.82
N LEU A 86 12.04 3.81 -8.95
CA LEU A 86 11.19 3.33 -10.04
C LEU A 86 11.63 3.90 -11.40
N GLU A 87 12.07 5.16 -11.44
CA GLU A 87 12.58 5.81 -12.65
C GLU A 87 13.91 5.20 -13.12
N GLN A 88 14.84 4.88 -12.19
CA GLN A 88 16.07 4.14 -12.50
C GLN A 88 15.79 2.77 -13.11
N ARG A 89 14.67 2.15 -12.77
CA ARG A 89 14.21 0.88 -13.35
C ARG A 89 13.42 1.06 -14.65
N GLY A 90 13.21 2.27 -15.12
CA GLY A 90 12.42 2.58 -16.32
C GLY A 90 10.92 2.32 -16.17
N LEU A 91 10.39 2.28 -14.94
CA LEU A 91 8.99 1.96 -14.66
C LEU A 91 8.10 3.20 -14.58
N VAL A 92 8.66 4.33 -14.21
CA VAL A 92 8.00 5.64 -14.22
C VAL A 92 8.92 6.67 -14.84
N GLU A 93 8.36 7.80 -15.23
CA GLU A 93 9.09 8.99 -15.68
C GLU A 93 8.43 10.25 -15.14
N ARG A 94 9.24 11.29 -14.92
CA ARG A 94 8.76 12.62 -14.60
C ARG A 94 8.50 13.40 -15.88
N ARG A 95 7.29 13.90 -16.04
CA ARG A 95 6.89 14.77 -17.15
C ARG A 95 6.49 16.14 -16.64
N ALA A 96 6.81 17.19 -17.37
CA ALA A 96 6.30 18.53 -17.05
C ALA A 96 4.77 18.51 -17.06
N ASP A 97 4.15 19.00 -15.96
CA ASP A 97 2.69 19.11 -15.90
C ASP A 97 2.24 20.21 -16.88
N PRO A 98 1.33 19.91 -17.83
CA PRO A 98 0.84 20.92 -18.77
C PRO A 98 0.08 22.08 -18.07
N ASN A 99 -0.46 21.84 -16.87
CA ASN A 99 -1.24 22.80 -16.10
C ASN A 99 -0.40 23.58 -15.06
N ASP A 100 0.74 23.03 -14.62
CA ASP A 100 1.67 23.67 -13.70
C ASP A 100 3.13 23.42 -14.12
N ARG A 101 3.74 24.44 -14.73
CA ARG A 101 5.15 24.39 -15.18
C ARG A 101 6.17 24.17 -14.04
N ARG A 102 5.76 24.31 -12.79
CA ARG A 102 6.61 24.10 -11.61
C ARG A 102 6.46 22.70 -11.01
N ALA A 103 5.46 21.94 -11.44
CA ALA A 103 5.19 20.58 -10.99
C ALA A 103 5.59 19.58 -12.08
N ASN A 104 6.16 18.46 -11.66
CA ASN A 104 6.34 17.30 -12.52
C ASN A 104 5.27 16.26 -12.19
N ALA A 105 4.53 15.85 -13.20
CA ALA A 105 3.66 14.69 -13.11
C ALA A 105 4.50 13.40 -13.15
N VAL A 106 4.11 12.40 -12.40
CA VAL A 106 4.73 11.08 -12.37
C VAL A 106 3.88 10.12 -13.20
N VAL A 107 4.44 9.62 -14.28
CA VAL A 107 3.72 8.82 -15.29
C VAL A 107 4.34 7.44 -15.37
N ALA A 108 3.52 6.38 -15.30
CA ALA A 108 3.99 5.03 -15.53
C ALA A 108 4.33 4.82 -17.02
N THR A 109 5.51 4.25 -17.28
CA THR A 109 5.89 3.79 -18.63
C THR A 109 5.06 2.56 -19.04
N VAL A 110 5.18 2.11 -20.28
CA VAL A 110 4.53 0.87 -20.73
C VAL A 110 4.98 -0.32 -19.86
N ALA A 111 6.29 -0.43 -19.59
CA ALA A 111 6.83 -1.46 -18.71
C ALA A 111 6.31 -1.33 -17.27
N GLY A 112 6.18 -0.10 -16.77
CA GLY A 112 5.59 0.18 -15.47
C GLY A 112 4.12 -0.24 -15.38
N GLN A 113 3.32 0.02 -16.40
CA GLN A 113 1.92 -0.38 -16.45
C GLN A 113 1.75 -1.91 -16.50
N GLU A 114 2.61 -2.61 -17.23
CA GLU A 114 2.63 -4.07 -17.28
C GLU A 114 2.97 -4.65 -15.91
N LEU A 115 4.07 -4.19 -15.30
CA LEU A 115 4.47 -4.62 -13.97
C LEU A 115 3.40 -4.30 -12.90
N ALA A 116 2.76 -3.12 -12.97
CA ALA A 116 1.68 -2.75 -12.05
C ALA A 116 0.51 -3.73 -12.10
N ARG A 117 0.11 -4.19 -13.30
CA ARG A 117 -0.97 -5.17 -13.49
C ARG A 117 -0.61 -6.53 -12.88
N ASP A 118 0.61 -7.02 -13.13
CA ASP A 118 1.07 -8.31 -12.62
C ASP A 118 1.23 -8.28 -11.09
N ALA A 119 1.84 -7.21 -10.58
CA ALA A 119 2.00 -6.98 -9.15
C ALA A 119 0.64 -6.83 -8.44
N GLN A 120 -0.37 -6.23 -9.09
CA GLN A 120 -1.72 -6.11 -8.53
C GLN A 120 -2.38 -7.47 -8.33
N GLN A 121 -2.21 -8.41 -9.25
CA GLN A 121 -2.74 -9.76 -9.08
C GLN A 121 -2.05 -10.49 -7.91
N THR A 122 -0.74 -10.32 -7.79
CA THR A 122 0.04 -10.89 -6.68
C THR A 122 -0.37 -10.29 -5.34
N ALA A 123 -0.53 -8.96 -5.26
CA ALA A 123 -0.98 -8.26 -4.06
C ALA A 123 -2.38 -8.70 -3.62
N ARG A 124 -3.32 -8.86 -4.56
CA ARG A 124 -4.69 -9.34 -4.25
C ARG A 124 -4.69 -10.74 -3.63
N ARG A 125 -3.90 -11.67 -4.17
CA ARG A 125 -3.79 -13.03 -3.61
C ARG A 125 -3.22 -13.01 -2.18
N ALA A 126 -2.22 -12.16 -1.92
CA ALA A 126 -1.66 -12.00 -0.59
C ALA A 126 -2.69 -11.39 0.38
N GLU A 127 -3.46 -10.39 -0.07
CA GLU A 127 -4.54 -9.78 0.70
C GLU A 127 -5.63 -10.80 1.05
N GLU A 128 -6.06 -11.63 0.09
CA GLU A 128 -7.03 -12.70 0.32
C GLU A 128 -6.54 -13.71 1.36
N ALA A 129 -5.25 -14.05 1.35
CA ALA A 129 -4.66 -14.98 2.31
C ALA A 129 -4.57 -14.37 3.72
N VAL A 130 -4.21 -13.09 3.85
CA VAL A 130 -4.07 -12.41 5.16
C VAL A 130 -5.42 -12.17 5.81
N HIS A 131 -6.46 -11.89 5.02
CA HIS A 131 -7.80 -11.58 5.51
C HIS A 131 -8.78 -12.75 5.33
N GLY A 132 -8.24 -13.97 5.23
CA GLY A 132 -9.02 -15.20 5.01
C GLY A 132 -10.01 -15.53 6.12
N ASP A 133 -9.80 -15.01 7.33
CA ASP A 133 -10.71 -15.17 8.46
C ASP A 133 -12.03 -14.38 8.31
N LEU A 134 -12.06 -13.40 7.38
CA LEU A 134 -13.26 -12.63 7.08
C LEU A 134 -14.00 -13.25 5.90
N ASP A 135 -15.32 -13.42 6.05
CA ASP A 135 -16.17 -13.76 4.92
C ASP A 135 -16.33 -12.60 3.92
N ALA A 136 -17.00 -12.83 2.80
CA ALA A 136 -17.15 -11.83 1.73
C ALA A 136 -17.93 -10.58 2.19
N ASP A 137 -18.94 -10.74 3.05
CA ASP A 137 -19.77 -9.66 3.55
C ASP A 137 -19.03 -8.84 4.61
N GLU A 138 -18.33 -9.50 5.53
CA GLU A 138 -17.47 -8.86 6.53
C GLU A 138 -16.36 -8.06 5.88
N ARG A 139 -15.71 -8.61 4.86
CA ARG A 139 -14.67 -7.92 4.09
C ARG A 139 -15.23 -6.67 3.38
N ARG A 140 -16.41 -6.77 2.79
CA ARG A 140 -17.10 -5.66 2.15
C ARG A 140 -17.43 -4.54 3.15
N ILE A 141 -17.93 -4.91 4.33
CA ILE A 141 -18.24 -3.96 5.41
C ILE A 141 -16.97 -3.28 5.90
N LEU A 142 -15.92 -4.04 6.19
CA LEU A 142 -14.63 -3.50 6.63
C LEU A 142 -14.04 -2.52 5.60
N MET A 143 -14.06 -2.86 4.31
CA MET A 143 -13.61 -1.95 3.25
C MET A 143 -14.42 -0.65 3.22
N ALA A 144 -15.74 -0.71 3.40
CA ALA A 144 -16.59 0.49 3.42
C ALA A 144 -16.24 1.39 4.62
N LEU A 145 -16.02 0.82 5.79
CA LEU A 145 -15.63 1.56 7.00
C LEU A 145 -14.24 2.18 6.87
N LEU A 146 -13.25 1.42 6.39
CA LEU A 146 -11.89 1.91 6.17
C LEU A 146 -11.85 3.03 5.13
N ARG A 147 -12.63 2.96 4.06
CA ARG A 147 -12.73 4.05 3.08
C ARG A 147 -13.25 5.33 3.70
N ARG A 148 -14.25 5.25 4.57
CA ARG A 148 -14.78 6.42 5.30
C ARG A 148 -13.73 7.05 6.21
N LEU A 149 -12.90 6.23 6.88
CA LEU A 149 -11.82 6.71 7.74
C LEU A 149 -10.64 7.28 6.92
N ALA A 150 -10.27 6.60 5.85
CA ALA A 150 -9.09 6.95 5.05
C ALA A 150 -9.31 8.24 4.22
N PHE A 151 -10.54 8.50 3.79
CA PHE A 151 -10.89 9.61 2.89
C PHE A 151 -11.97 10.54 3.50
N ALA A 152 -12.06 10.57 4.84
CA ALA A 152 -12.87 11.57 5.52
C ALA A 152 -12.32 12.97 5.21
N SER A 153 -13.19 13.84 4.69
CA SER A 153 -12.91 15.26 4.40
C SER A 153 -12.99 16.08 5.68
#